data_48318fe64b1c42b0a6bfb447a5da0937
#
_entry.id   48318fe64b1c42b0a6bfb447a5da0937
#
_cell.length_a   1.000
_cell.length_b   1.000
_cell.length_c   1.000
_cell.angle_alpha   90.00
_cell.angle_beta   90.00
_cell.angle_gamma   90.00
#
_symmetry.space_group_name_H-M   'P 1'
#
loop_
_entity.id
_entity.type
_entity.pdbx_description
1 polymer ?
#
loop_
_entity_poly.entity_id
_entity_poly.type
_entity_poly.pdbx_seq_one_letter_code
_entity_poly.pdbx_strand_id
1 'polypeptide(L)'
;TGRDGIGGATGSSKVHTEASIEVCGAEVQKGNAPTERKIQRMFRRPEVSRLIKKCNDFGAGGVSVAIGELADGLLIDLDKVPKKYAGLDGTELAISESQERMAVVVDPKDVDAFLGYAEEENLEAVTVATVTESPRLVLTWRGKTIVDLSRAFLDTNGAHQETDVILEVPNHEGTPFEKKEVADVKATWLNVLSDLNVCSQKGLVERFDGSIGAGSVFMPFGGKYQLTETQTMVAKLPVLKGKTDTVTMMSYGYDPYLSSWSPYHGSVYAVLSSVAKIVASGGDFRKIRFTFQEY
;
A
#
# COMPACT_ATOMS: atom_id res chain seq x y z
N THR A 1 -14.28 -6.48 14.32
CA THR A 1 -13.34 -5.52 14.88
C THR A 1 -13.08 -5.78 16.36
N GLY A 2 -11.97 -5.31 16.91
CA GLY A 2 -11.55 -5.54 18.29
C GLY A 2 -10.46 -4.54 18.70
N ARG A 3 -9.92 -4.68 19.92
CA ARG A 3 -8.85 -3.80 20.42
C ARG A 3 -7.49 -4.08 19.82
N ASP A 4 -7.35 -5.15 19.08
CA ASP A 4 -6.06 -5.59 18.50
C ASP A 4 -5.44 -4.53 17.57
N GLY A 5 -6.24 -3.64 16.99
CA GLY A 5 -5.80 -2.62 16.05
C GLY A 5 -5.91 -1.18 16.54
N ILE A 6 -6.31 -0.93 17.78
CA ILE A 6 -6.51 0.46 18.27
C ILE A 6 -5.19 1.22 18.36
N GLY A 7 -4.10 0.55 18.63
CA GLY A 7 -2.77 1.15 18.66
C GLY A 7 -1.80 0.59 17.62
N GLY A 8 -2.08 -0.57 17.07
CA GLY A 8 -1.16 -1.34 16.23
C GLY A 8 -0.77 -0.66 14.93
N ALA A 9 -1.73 -0.13 14.20
CA ALA A 9 -1.46 0.54 12.93
C ALA A 9 -0.86 1.94 13.13
N THR A 10 -1.26 2.68 14.15
CA THR A 10 -0.55 3.89 14.56
C THR A 10 0.87 3.56 15.06
N GLY A 11 1.06 2.38 15.63
CA GLY A 11 2.37 1.86 16.01
C GLY A 11 3.28 1.57 14.82
N SER A 12 2.75 1.13 13.69
CA SER A 12 3.55 0.86 12.47
C SER A 12 4.21 2.11 11.87
N SER A 13 3.69 3.28 12.19
CA SER A 13 4.24 4.58 11.78
C SER A 13 5.27 5.16 12.75
N LYS A 14 5.63 4.44 13.81
CA LYS A 14 6.61 4.87 14.83
C LYS A 14 7.90 4.06 14.68
N VAL A 15 9.01 4.65 15.15
CA VAL A 15 10.27 3.91 15.29
C VAL A 15 10.07 2.77 16.30
N HIS A 16 10.26 1.54 15.85
CA HIS A 16 10.17 0.37 16.70
C HIS A 16 11.48 0.15 17.46
N THR A 17 11.37 -0.06 18.77
CA THR A 17 12.45 -0.44 19.66
C THR A 17 12.14 -1.78 20.31
N GLU A 18 13.11 -2.41 20.97
CA GLU A 18 12.87 -3.67 21.72
C GLU A 18 11.74 -3.51 22.75
N ALA A 19 11.65 -2.33 23.39
CA ALA A 19 10.56 -2.01 24.31
C ALA A 19 9.17 -1.99 23.63
N SER A 20 9.10 -1.75 22.32
CA SER A 20 7.82 -1.78 21.59
C SER A 20 7.17 -3.17 21.60
N ILE A 21 7.97 -4.24 21.62
CA ILE A 21 7.48 -5.63 21.66
C ILE A 21 6.85 -5.92 23.03
N GLU A 22 7.45 -5.42 24.09
CA GLU A 22 6.96 -5.65 25.47
C GLU A 22 5.71 -4.81 25.77
N VAL A 23 5.68 -3.56 25.32
CA VAL A 23 4.59 -2.60 25.62
C VAL A 23 3.39 -2.78 24.68
N CYS A 24 3.62 -3.09 23.40
CA CYS A 24 2.59 -3.16 22.35
C CYS A 24 2.34 -4.58 21.84
N GLY A 25 2.83 -5.61 22.51
CA GLY A 25 2.71 -7.00 22.05
C GLY A 25 1.26 -7.49 21.88
N ALA A 26 0.31 -6.90 22.63
CA ALA A 26 -1.12 -7.19 22.47
C ALA A 26 -1.76 -6.44 21.29
N GLU A 27 -1.11 -5.42 20.76
CA GLU A 27 -1.58 -4.58 19.65
C GLU A 27 -1.03 -5.05 18.30
N VAL A 28 -0.16 -6.06 18.30
CA VAL A 28 0.37 -6.65 17.06
C VAL A 28 -0.79 -7.28 16.28
N GLN A 29 -0.97 -6.81 15.08
CA GLN A 29 -1.94 -7.35 14.14
C GLN A 29 -1.62 -8.81 13.84
N LYS A 30 -2.62 -9.68 13.98
CA LYS A 30 -2.48 -11.11 13.69
C LYS A 30 -3.24 -11.42 12.42
N GLY A 31 -2.51 -11.74 11.37
CA GLY A 31 -3.08 -12.14 10.09
C GLY A 31 -3.89 -13.44 10.19
N ASN A 32 -4.88 -13.59 9.32
CA ASN A 32 -5.69 -14.79 9.16
C ASN A 32 -5.63 -15.24 7.70
N ALA A 33 -4.61 -16.00 7.35
CA ALA A 33 -4.37 -16.44 5.98
C ALA A 33 -5.55 -17.20 5.33
N PRO A 34 -6.34 -18.06 6.05
CA PRO A 34 -7.54 -18.65 5.47
C PRO A 34 -8.60 -17.61 5.07
N THR A 35 -8.84 -16.58 5.88
CA THR A 35 -9.79 -15.51 5.55
C THR A 35 -9.28 -14.67 4.38
N GLU A 36 -8.02 -14.30 4.38
CA GLU A 36 -7.35 -13.62 3.27
C GLU A 36 -7.54 -14.39 1.95
N ARG A 37 -7.28 -15.70 1.96
CA ARG A 37 -7.44 -16.57 0.80
C ARG A 37 -8.87 -16.58 0.26
N LYS A 38 -9.87 -16.60 1.13
CA LYS A 38 -11.28 -16.54 0.75
C LYS A 38 -11.63 -15.21 0.09
N ILE A 39 -11.18 -14.09 0.67
CA ILE A 39 -11.35 -12.76 0.09
C ILE A 39 -10.72 -12.69 -1.29
N GLN A 40 -9.48 -13.13 -1.45
CA GLN A 40 -8.80 -13.17 -2.75
C GLN A 40 -9.57 -14.00 -3.78
N ARG A 41 -10.11 -15.14 -3.40
CA ARG A 41 -10.92 -15.99 -4.29
C ARG A 41 -12.18 -15.27 -4.74
N MET A 42 -12.92 -14.66 -3.80
CA MET A 42 -14.11 -13.90 -4.07
C MET A 42 -13.83 -12.73 -5.03
N PHE A 43 -12.83 -11.90 -4.72
CA PHE A 43 -12.50 -10.71 -5.50
C PHE A 43 -11.93 -11.03 -6.90
N ARG A 44 -11.40 -12.23 -7.13
CA ARG A 44 -10.96 -12.68 -8.46
C ARG A 44 -12.10 -13.11 -9.39
N ARG A 45 -13.30 -13.26 -8.89
CA ARG A 45 -14.50 -13.58 -9.68
C ARG A 45 -14.97 -12.34 -10.44
N PRO A 46 -15.05 -12.37 -11.79
CA PRO A 46 -15.48 -11.21 -12.58
C PRO A 46 -16.89 -10.71 -12.21
N GLU A 47 -17.78 -11.63 -11.85
CA GLU A 47 -19.14 -11.32 -11.40
C GLU A 47 -19.17 -10.54 -10.08
N VAL A 48 -18.16 -10.68 -9.25
CA VAL A 48 -18.00 -9.94 -7.98
C VAL A 48 -17.27 -8.63 -8.20
N SER A 49 -16.09 -8.68 -8.83
CA SER A 49 -15.23 -7.49 -8.97
C SER A 49 -15.90 -6.38 -9.79
N ARG A 50 -16.79 -6.70 -10.71
CA ARG A 50 -17.54 -5.71 -11.49
C ARG A 50 -18.63 -4.99 -10.73
N LEU A 51 -19.08 -5.53 -9.60
CA LEU A 51 -20.06 -4.87 -8.71
C LEU A 51 -19.39 -3.79 -7.85
N ILE A 52 -18.08 -3.92 -7.61
CA ILE A 52 -17.33 -3.04 -6.73
C ILE A 52 -17.07 -1.71 -7.43
N LYS A 53 -17.55 -0.61 -6.85
CA LYS A 53 -17.31 0.76 -7.33
C LYS A 53 -16.04 1.35 -6.74
N LYS A 54 -15.84 1.15 -5.44
CA LYS A 54 -14.63 1.52 -4.69
C LYS A 54 -14.34 0.46 -3.65
N CYS A 55 -13.09 0.33 -3.27
CA CYS A 55 -12.62 -0.65 -2.31
C CYS A 55 -11.46 -0.05 -1.51
N ASN A 56 -11.43 -0.35 -0.22
CA ASN A 56 -10.33 -0.01 0.67
C ASN A 56 -10.10 -1.16 1.65
N ASP A 57 -8.85 -1.34 2.09
CA ASP A 57 -8.53 -2.28 3.16
C ASP A 57 -8.71 -1.64 4.55
N PHE A 58 -8.67 -2.45 5.58
CA PHE A 58 -8.71 -1.97 6.95
C PHE A 58 -7.29 -1.90 7.53
N GLY A 59 -6.79 -0.69 7.65
CA GLY A 59 -5.53 -0.37 8.28
C GLY A 59 -5.70 0.66 9.39
N ALA A 60 -4.71 1.53 9.55
CA ALA A 60 -4.71 2.60 10.55
C ALA A 60 -5.97 3.46 10.47
N GLY A 61 -6.53 3.80 11.63
CA GLY A 61 -7.78 4.55 11.75
C GLY A 61 -9.05 3.72 11.59
N GLY A 62 -8.91 2.41 11.35
CA GLY A 62 -9.99 1.44 11.39
C GLY A 62 -11.19 1.78 10.49
N VAL A 63 -12.38 1.70 11.06
CA VAL A 63 -13.65 1.96 10.34
C VAL A 63 -13.73 3.38 9.80
N SER A 64 -13.23 4.38 10.56
CA SER A 64 -13.26 5.78 10.17
C SER A 64 -12.48 6.06 8.90
N VAL A 65 -11.34 5.39 8.70
CA VAL A 65 -10.49 5.55 7.51
C VAL A 65 -10.94 4.61 6.41
N ALA A 66 -10.99 3.30 6.67
CA ALA A 66 -11.30 2.29 5.66
C ALA A 66 -12.63 2.54 4.94
N ILE A 67 -13.65 3.00 5.65
CA ILE A 67 -14.96 3.35 5.07
C ILE A 67 -15.01 4.84 4.76
N GLY A 68 -14.50 5.69 5.66
CA GLY A 68 -14.61 7.15 5.56
C GLY A 68 -13.95 7.76 4.32
N GLU A 69 -13.01 7.08 3.69
CA GLU A 69 -12.34 7.51 2.45
C GLU A 69 -13.05 7.05 1.17
N LEU A 70 -14.08 6.22 1.27
CA LEU A 70 -14.73 5.63 0.10
C LEU A 70 -15.64 6.61 -0.66
N ALA A 71 -16.18 7.64 0.01
CA ALA A 71 -17.01 8.66 -0.62
C ALA A 71 -16.99 9.97 0.18
N ASP A 72 -17.35 11.07 -0.48
CA ASP A 72 -17.38 12.40 0.14
C ASP A 72 -18.46 12.50 1.20
N GLY A 73 -19.63 11.91 0.96
CA GLY A 73 -20.75 11.84 1.89
C GLY A 73 -21.00 10.41 2.35
N LEU A 74 -20.97 10.18 3.66
CA LEU A 74 -21.14 8.86 4.27
C LEU A 74 -21.89 8.94 5.59
N LEU A 75 -22.86 8.03 5.76
CA LEU A 75 -23.49 7.73 7.05
C LEU A 75 -23.08 6.31 7.45
N ILE A 76 -22.31 6.19 8.52
CA ILE A 76 -21.78 4.93 9.05
C ILE A 76 -22.52 4.58 10.34
N ASP A 77 -23.08 3.39 10.40
CA ASP A 77 -23.75 2.83 11.59
C ASP A 77 -22.80 1.86 12.31
N LEU A 78 -22.17 2.33 13.37
CA LEU A 78 -21.21 1.55 14.15
C LEU A 78 -21.84 0.37 14.90
N ASP A 79 -23.14 0.39 15.14
CA ASP A 79 -23.83 -0.73 15.78
C ASP A 79 -23.85 -1.97 14.89
N LYS A 80 -23.75 -1.79 13.57
CA LYS A 80 -23.69 -2.87 12.58
C LYS A 80 -22.29 -3.43 12.34
N VAL A 81 -21.24 -2.79 12.86
CA VAL A 81 -19.87 -3.27 12.65
C VAL A 81 -19.65 -4.57 13.42
N PRO A 82 -19.25 -5.68 12.74
CA PRO A 82 -18.97 -6.94 13.40
C PRO A 82 -17.84 -6.81 14.43
N LYS A 83 -18.05 -7.41 15.60
CA LYS A 83 -17.14 -7.32 16.74
C LYS A 83 -16.64 -8.69 17.16
N LYS A 84 -15.35 -8.80 17.47
CA LYS A 84 -14.75 -10.03 18.02
C LYS A 84 -15.22 -10.30 19.45
N TYR A 85 -15.55 -9.25 20.21
CA TYR A 85 -16.04 -9.33 21.60
C TYR A 85 -16.87 -8.09 21.97
N ALA A 86 -17.60 -8.18 23.07
CA ALA A 86 -18.36 -7.08 23.62
C ALA A 86 -17.48 -6.08 24.40
N GLY A 87 -18.01 -4.89 24.70
CA GLY A 87 -17.38 -3.90 25.57
C GLY A 87 -16.60 -2.81 24.86
N LEU A 88 -16.65 -2.76 23.52
CA LEU A 88 -16.12 -1.62 22.75
C LEU A 88 -17.13 -0.46 22.80
N ASP A 89 -16.62 0.75 23.03
CA ASP A 89 -17.40 1.98 22.89
C ASP A 89 -17.40 2.51 21.44
N GLY A 90 -18.11 3.62 21.21
CA GLY A 90 -18.24 4.19 19.85
C GLY A 90 -16.91 4.69 19.29
N THR A 91 -16.02 5.23 20.13
CA THR A 91 -14.70 5.69 19.73
C THR A 91 -13.80 4.51 19.36
N GLU A 92 -13.75 3.50 20.21
CA GLU A 92 -13.01 2.28 19.96
C GLU A 92 -13.50 1.57 18.67
N LEU A 93 -14.82 1.53 18.43
CA LEU A 93 -15.38 0.97 17.19
C LEU A 93 -14.98 1.78 15.95
N ALA A 94 -14.97 3.11 16.06
CA ALA A 94 -14.64 4.00 14.95
C ALA A 94 -13.19 3.86 14.48
N ILE A 95 -12.25 3.67 15.41
CA ILE A 95 -10.80 3.63 15.11
C ILE A 95 -10.21 2.23 15.14
N SER A 96 -10.97 1.20 15.54
CA SER A 96 -10.43 -0.15 15.64
C SER A 96 -10.37 -0.84 14.30
N GLU A 97 -9.29 -1.53 14.07
CA GLU A 97 -9.08 -2.35 12.89
C GLU A 97 -9.09 -3.84 13.20
N SER A 98 -9.18 -4.64 12.17
CA SER A 98 -8.86 -6.06 12.15
C SER A 98 -8.37 -6.41 10.77
N GLN A 99 -7.29 -7.15 10.69
CA GLN A 99 -6.73 -7.62 9.44
C GLN A 99 -7.73 -8.51 8.67
N GLU A 100 -7.49 -8.66 7.37
CA GLU A 100 -8.29 -9.44 6.42
C GLU A 100 -9.75 -8.96 6.37
N ARG A 101 -9.94 -7.64 6.36
CA ARG A 101 -11.22 -7.01 6.05
C ARG A 101 -11.08 -6.07 4.88
N MET A 102 -12.15 -5.99 4.09
CA MET A 102 -12.26 -5.05 2.99
C MET A 102 -13.56 -4.26 3.13
N ALA A 103 -13.48 -2.97 2.91
CA ALA A 103 -14.65 -2.12 2.73
C ALA A 103 -14.88 -1.92 1.22
N VAL A 104 -16.11 -2.10 0.77
CA VAL A 104 -16.47 -1.94 -0.64
C VAL A 104 -17.72 -1.08 -0.77
N VAL A 105 -17.79 -0.31 -1.86
CA VAL A 105 -19.00 0.38 -2.29
C VAL A 105 -19.60 -0.40 -3.45
N VAL A 106 -20.85 -0.78 -3.29
CA VAL A 106 -21.66 -1.43 -4.33
C VAL A 106 -22.95 -0.67 -4.57
N ASP A 107 -23.53 -0.82 -5.75
CA ASP A 107 -24.84 -0.26 -6.06
C ASP A 107 -25.91 -0.91 -5.14
N PRO A 108 -26.90 -0.17 -4.61
CA PRO A 108 -27.95 -0.74 -3.76
C PRO A 108 -28.64 -1.97 -4.33
N LYS A 109 -28.85 -2.01 -5.66
CA LYS A 109 -29.47 -3.17 -6.34
C LYS A 109 -28.61 -4.43 -6.35
N ASP A 110 -27.30 -4.30 -6.13
CA ASP A 110 -26.32 -5.38 -6.22
C ASP A 110 -25.90 -5.90 -4.83
N VAL A 111 -26.40 -5.29 -3.74
CA VAL A 111 -26.03 -5.63 -2.35
C VAL A 111 -26.33 -7.11 -2.05
N ASP A 112 -27.55 -7.57 -2.32
CA ASP A 112 -27.95 -8.95 -2.01
C ASP A 112 -27.11 -9.97 -2.78
N ALA A 113 -26.81 -9.68 -4.05
CA ALA A 113 -25.94 -10.53 -4.87
C ALA A 113 -24.52 -10.57 -4.30
N PHE A 114 -23.97 -9.43 -3.90
CA PHE A 114 -22.63 -9.34 -3.29
C PHE A 114 -22.55 -10.11 -1.96
N LEU A 115 -23.54 -9.98 -1.10
CA LEU A 115 -23.65 -10.73 0.15
C LEU A 115 -23.74 -12.24 -0.10
N GLY A 116 -24.49 -12.66 -1.11
CA GLY A 116 -24.58 -14.07 -1.52
C GLY A 116 -23.22 -14.63 -1.96
N TYR A 117 -22.42 -13.87 -2.71
CA TYR A 117 -21.06 -14.29 -3.07
C TYR A 117 -20.11 -14.40 -1.88
N ALA A 118 -20.28 -13.54 -0.88
CA ALA A 118 -19.51 -13.65 0.36
C ALA A 118 -19.87 -14.91 1.14
N GLU A 119 -21.16 -15.25 1.21
CA GLU A 119 -21.66 -16.48 1.85
C GLU A 119 -21.12 -17.74 1.15
N GLU A 120 -21.09 -17.76 -0.18
CA GLU A 120 -20.49 -18.89 -0.96
C GLU A 120 -19.03 -19.16 -0.59
N GLU A 121 -18.27 -18.14 -0.21
CA GLU A 121 -16.89 -18.28 0.27
C GLU A 121 -16.80 -18.42 1.80
N ASN A 122 -17.94 -18.50 2.49
CA ASN A 122 -18.01 -18.54 3.95
C ASN A 122 -17.27 -17.34 4.58
N LEU A 123 -17.62 -16.14 4.09
CA LEU A 123 -17.16 -14.86 4.58
C LEU A 123 -18.34 -14.12 5.22
N GLU A 124 -18.10 -13.48 6.36
CA GLU A 124 -19.05 -12.53 6.95
C GLU A 124 -19.01 -11.22 6.17
N ALA A 125 -20.16 -10.78 5.68
CA ALA A 125 -20.30 -9.49 5.02
C ALA A 125 -21.58 -8.79 5.49
N VAL A 126 -21.49 -7.51 5.81
CA VAL A 126 -22.59 -6.71 6.35
C VAL A 126 -22.59 -5.30 5.76
N THR A 127 -23.77 -4.74 5.59
CA THR A 127 -23.92 -3.33 5.20
C THR A 127 -23.84 -2.45 6.45
N VAL A 128 -22.78 -1.64 6.55
CA VAL A 128 -22.50 -0.78 7.71
C VAL A 128 -22.59 0.71 7.40
N ALA A 129 -22.66 1.08 6.13
CA ALA A 129 -22.68 2.48 5.71
C ALA A 129 -23.54 2.70 4.47
N THR A 130 -23.99 3.94 4.30
CA THR A 130 -24.69 4.43 3.12
C THR A 130 -23.98 5.66 2.59
N VAL A 131 -23.75 5.69 1.27
CA VAL A 131 -23.26 6.90 0.59
C VAL A 131 -24.39 7.92 0.52
N THR A 132 -24.09 9.17 0.85
CA THR A 132 -25.05 10.27 0.89
C THR A 132 -24.64 11.40 -0.05
N GLU A 133 -25.60 12.22 -0.47
CA GLU A 133 -25.32 13.41 -1.29
C GLU A 133 -24.64 14.54 -0.48
N SER A 134 -24.89 14.60 0.81
CA SER A 134 -24.26 15.59 1.69
C SER A 134 -22.79 15.23 1.90
N PRO A 135 -21.83 16.14 1.59
CA PRO A 135 -20.40 15.87 1.72
C PRO A 135 -19.95 15.94 3.18
N ARG A 136 -20.40 14.98 3.96
CA ARG A 136 -20.11 14.85 5.39
C ARG A 136 -19.81 13.42 5.76
N LEU A 137 -18.90 13.23 6.69
CA LEU A 137 -18.65 11.96 7.36
C LEU A 137 -19.46 11.96 8.67
N VAL A 138 -20.47 11.11 8.72
CA VAL A 138 -21.35 10.98 9.90
C VAL A 138 -21.25 9.56 10.44
N LEU A 139 -20.89 9.42 11.71
CA LEU A 139 -20.87 8.15 12.42
C LEU A 139 -21.92 8.17 13.54
N THR A 140 -22.73 7.11 13.59
CA THR A 140 -23.73 6.90 14.64
C THR A 140 -23.39 5.68 15.49
N TRP A 141 -23.71 5.76 16.79
CA TRP A 141 -23.57 4.68 17.74
C TRP A 141 -24.68 4.76 18.80
N ARG A 142 -25.40 3.65 19.00
CA ARG A 142 -26.54 3.55 19.92
C ARG A 142 -27.57 4.66 19.67
N GLY A 143 -27.90 4.91 18.41
CA GLY A 143 -28.84 5.92 17.98
C GLY A 143 -28.40 7.37 18.18
N LYS A 144 -27.13 7.63 18.51
CA LYS A 144 -26.57 8.97 18.66
C LYS A 144 -25.51 9.22 17.62
N THR A 145 -25.48 10.42 17.07
CA THR A 145 -24.37 10.89 16.24
C THR A 145 -23.17 11.17 17.14
N ILE A 146 -22.04 10.51 16.88
CA ILE A 146 -20.79 10.69 17.64
C ILE A 146 -19.74 11.41 16.83
N VAL A 147 -19.84 11.39 15.48
CA VAL A 147 -19.00 12.15 14.57
C VAL A 147 -19.89 12.77 13.50
N ASP A 148 -19.67 14.03 13.19
CA ASP A 148 -20.30 14.75 12.09
C ASP A 148 -19.35 15.83 11.57
N LEU A 149 -18.54 15.48 10.57
CA LEU A 149 -17.49 16.30 10.01
C LEU A 149 -17.77 16.60 8.53
N SER A 150 -17.55 17.85 8.12
CA SER A 150 -17.61 18.19 6.70
C SER A 150 -16.42 17.63 5.94
N ARG A 151 -16.60 17.26 4.68
CA ARG A 151 -15.51 16.81 3.82
C ARG A 151 -14.45 17.92 3.66
N ALA A 152 -14.87 19.18 3.51
CA ALA A 152 -13.95 20.32 3.43
C ALA A 152 -13.02 20.43 4.66
N PHE A 153 -13.52 20.11 5.85
CA PHE A 153 -12.66 20.05 7.05
C PHE A 153 -11.65 18.91 6.97
N LEU A 154 -12.09 17.72 6.56
CA LEU A 154 -11.21 16.54 6.44
C LEU A 154 -10.12 16.74 5.38
N ASP A 155 -10.44 17.35 4.25
CA ASP A 155 -9.50 17.59 3.15
C ASP A 155 -8.40 18.60 3.48
N THR A 156 -8.66 19.48 4.45
CA THR A 156 -7.71 20.54 4.86
C THR A 156 -7.18 20.36 6.28
N ASN A 157 -7.54 19.28 6.99
CA ASN A 157 -7.32 19.15 8.44
C ASN A 157 -7.81 20.38 9.24
N GLY A 158 -8.85 21.05 8.73
CA GLY A 158 -9.46 22.22 9.35
C GLY A 158 -8.73 23.56 9.09
N ALA A 159 -7.62 23.56 8.36
CA ALA A 159 -6.87 24.77 8.04
C ALA A 159 -6.25 24.69 6.63
N HIS A 160 -6.37 25.78 5.86
CA HIS A 160 -5.55 25.97 4.67
C HIS A 160 -4.11 26.18 5.10
N GLN A 161 -3.21 25.40 4.53
CA GLN A 161 -1.79 25.53 4.78
C GLN A 161 -1.14 26.21 3.57
N GLU A 162 -0.41 27.28 3.83
CA GLU A 162 0.41 27.99 2.86
C GLU A 162 1.84 28.02 3.40
N THR A 163 2.81 27.84 2.51
CA THR A 163 4.22 27.93 2.87
C THR A 163 5.02 28.52 1.71
N ASP A 164 6.02 29.31 2.07
CA ASP A 164 7.01 29.77 1.11
C ASP A 164 8.15 28.76 1.02
N VAL A 165 8.51 28.37 -0.19
CA VAL A 165 9.58 27.43 -0.43
C VAL A 165 10.76 28.14 -1.10
N ILE A 166 11.92 28.07 -0.48
CA ILE A 166 13.17 28.56 -1.06
C ILE A 166 13.89 27.36 -1.69
N LEU A 167 14.03 27.38 -3.01
CA LEU A 167 14.84 26.42 -3.75
C LEU A 167 16.29 26.91 -3.81
N GLU A 168 17.16 26.28 -3.05
CA GLU A 168 18.58 26.51 -3.17
C GLU A 168 19.15 25.79 -4.38
N VAL A 169 19.99 26.48 -5.15
CA VAL A 169 20.72 25.83 -6.26
C VAL A 169 21.75 24.88 -5.64
N PRO A 170 21.77 23.60 -6.01
CA PRO A 170 22.72 22.66 -5.43
C PRO A 170 24.15 23.09 -5.74
N ASN A 171 25.03 22.90 -4.75
CA ASN A 171 26.45 23.20 -4.90
C ASN A 171 27.05 22.36 -6.04
N HIS A 172 27.85 22.96 -6.90
CA HIS A 172 28.54 22.26 -7.98
C HIS A 172 29.76 21.46 -7.49
N GLU A 173 30.28 21.77 -6.31
CA GLU A 173 31.37 21.03 -5.69
C GLU A 173 30.83 19.80 -4.94
N GLY A 174 31.52 18.65 -5.10
CA GLY A 174 31.12 17.39 -4.46
C GLY A 174 29.85 16.75 -5.02
N THR A 175 29.45 17.12 -6.24
CA THR A 175 28.31 16.50 -6.92
C THR A 175 28.55 15.01 -7.16
N PRO A 176 27.51 14.15 -7.18
CA PRO A 176 27.65 12.73 -7.56
C PRO A 176 28.23 12.52 -8.96
N PHE A 177 28.20 13.53 -9.82
CA PHE A 177 28.75 13.49 -11.19
C PHE A 177 30.23 13.93 -11.30
N GLU A 178 30.81 14.39 -10.20
CA GLU A 178 32.20 14.81 -10.18
C GLU A 178 33.11 13.61 -10.33
N LYS A 179 34.08 13.72 -11.24
CA LYS A 179 35.10 12.70 -11.41
C LYS A 179 36.11 12.76 -10.26
N LYS A 180 36.12 11.71 -9.45
CA LYS A 180 37.06 11.56 -8.35
C LYS A 180 38.30 10.85 -8.85
N GLU A 181 39.49 11.36 -8.50
CA GLU A 181 40.73 10.63 -8.72
C GLU A 181 40.80 9.40 -7.82
N VAL A 182 41.16 8.26 -8.39
CA VAL A 182 41.23 6.98 -7.70
C VAL A 182 42.70 6.61 -7.53
N ALA A 183 43.25 6.79 -6.34
CA ALA A 183 44.62 6.46 -6.03
C ALA A 183 44.87 4.94 -5.94
N ASP A 184 43.96 4.20 -5.36
CA ASP A 184 43.99 2.73 -5.28
C ASP A 184 42.69 2.16 -5.87
N VAL A 185 42.76 1.67 -7.09
CA VAL A 185 41.63 1.11 -7.84
C VAL A 185 41.04 -0.10 -7.12
N LYS A 186 41.86 -1.00 -6.57
CA LYS A 186 41.39 -2.21 -5.89
C LYS A 186 40.66 -1.89 -4.60
N ALA A 187 41.24 -1.05 -3.76
CA ALA A 187 40.62 -0.65 -2.51
C ALA A 187 39.31 0.10 -2.76
N THR A 188 39.32 1.03 -3.71
CA THR A 188 38.10 1.78 -4.07
C THR A 188 37.01 0.87 -4.60
N TRP A 189 37.34 -0.08 -5.47
CA TRP A 189 36.37 -1.04 -6.00
C TRP A 189 35.77 -1.92 -4.89
N LEU A 190 36.58 -2.44 -3.98
CA LEU A 190 36.09 -3.23 -2.85
C LEU A 190 35.19 -2.43 -1.92
N ASN A 191 35.52 -1.16 -1.68
CA ASN A 191 34.68 -0.26 -0.87
C ASN A 191 33.34 0.00 -1.55
N VAL A 192 33.32 0.27 -2.87
CA VAL A 192 32.07 0.45 -3.62
C VAL A 192 31.21 -0.82 -3.59
N LEU A 193 31.81 -2.00 -3.78
CA LEU A 193 31.07 -3.26 -3.72
C LEU A 193 30.53 -3.62 -2.32
N SER A 194 31.08 -3.03 -1.27
CA SER A 194 30.60 -3.20 0.11
C SER A 194 29.55 -2.17 0.54
N ASP A 195 29.35 -1.13 -0.27
CA ASP A 195 28.30 -0.14 -0.02
C ASP A 195 26.91 -0.79 -0.05
N LEU A 196 26.06 -0.48 0.92
CA LEU A 196 24.72 -1.07 1.06
C LEU A 196 23.80 -0.80 -0.15
N ASN A 197 24.04 0.28 -0.89
CA ASN A 197 23.28 0.59 -2.11
C ASN A 197 23.83 -0.12 -3.36
N VAL A 198 24.98 -0.79 -3.26
CA VAL A 198 25.69 -1.44 -4.38
C VAL A 198 25.84 -2.94 -4.15
N CYS A 199 26.00 -3.39 -2.92
CA CYS A 199 26.21 -4.80 -2.61
C CYS A 199 25.02 -5.66 -3.04
N SER A 200 25.28 -6.95 -3.32
CA SER A 200 24.22 -7.88 -3.73
C SER A 200 23.16 -8.04 -2.65
N GLN A 201 21.89 -7.87 -3.02
CA GLN A 201 20.74 -8.09 -2.17
C GLN A 201 20.22 -9.54 -2.23
N LYS A 202 20.96 -10.46 -2.86
CA LYS A 202 20.50 -11.83 -3.13
C LYS A 202 20.09 -12.55 -1.85
N GLY A 203 20.87 -12.47 -0.79
CA GLY A 203 20.56 -13.15 0.48
C GLY A 203 19.27 -12.63 1.14
N LEU A 204 18.91 -11.36 0.94
CA LEU A 204 17.65 -10.80 1.40
C LEU A 204 16.49 -11.25 0.50
N VAL A 205 16.65 -11.17 -0.81
CA VAL A 205 15.61 -11.53 -1.79
C VAL A 205 15.24 -13.02 -1.71
N GLU A 206 16.20 -13.91 -1.47
CA GLU A 206 15.96 -15.35 -1.33
C GLU A 206 15.10 -15.73 -0.11
N ARG A 207 14.86 -14.80 0.82
CA ARG A 207 13.93 -14.99 1.94
C ARG A 207 12.46 -14.82 1.53
N PHE A 208 12.21 -14.28 0.36
CA PHE A 208 10.87 -13.99 -0.15
C PHE A 208 10.56 -14.88 -1.36
N ASP A 209 9.27 -15.05 -1.59
CA ASP A 209 8.75 -15.88 -2.67
C ASP A 209 8.79 -15.15 -4.01
N GLY A 210 9.84 -15.36 -4.79
CA GLY A 210 10.02 -14.75 -6.11
C GLY A 210 9.06 -15.29 -7.20
N SER A 211 8.33 -16.37 -6.90
CA SER A 211 7.48 -17.08 -7.86
C SER A 211 6.01 -17.16 -7.46
N ILE A 212 5.55 -16.28 -6.56
CA ILE A 212 4.16 -16.26 -6.07
C ILE A 212 3.17 -16.28 -7.25
N GLY A 213 2.23 -17.21 -7.18
CA GLY A 213 1.18 -17.38 -8.19
C GLY A 213 1.66 -18.01 -9.51
N ALA A 214 2.91 -18.45 -9.59
CA ALA A 214 3.53 -19.04 -10.79
C ALA A 214 3.40 -18.19 -12.07
N GLY A 215 3.24 -16.88 -11.91
CA GLY A 215 3.12 -15.92 -13.00
C GLY A 215 4.41 -15.20 -13.37
N SER A 216 5.49 -15.37 -12.58
CA SER A 216 6.75 -14.67 -12.79
C SER A 216 7.36 -15.02 -14.15
N VAL A 217 7.61 -14.00 -14.98
CA VAL A 217 8.34 -14.09 -16.24
C VAL A 217 9.81 -13.85 -16.00
N PHE A 218 10.12 -12.80 -15.21
CA PHE A 218 11.48 -12.53 -14.75
C PHE A 218 11.59 -12.91 -13.27
N MET A 219 12.54 -13.81 -12.99
CA MET A 219 12.94 -14.10 -11.60
C MET A 219 13.84 -12.98 -11.09
N PRO A 220 13.93 -12.76 -9.77
CA PRO A 220 14.74 -11.69 -9.18
C PRO A 220 16.21 -11.69 -9.64
N PHE A 221 16.76 -12.88 -9.91
CA PHE A 221 18.10 -13.05 -10.47
C PHE A 221 18.05 -13.93 -11.71
N GLY A 222 18.70 -13.49 -12.76
CA GLY A 222 18.77 -14.16 -14.06
C GLY A 222 20.18 -14.50 -14.49
N GLY A 223 20.32 -14.81 -15.79
CA GLY A 223 21.57 -15.23 -16.40
C GLY A 223 21.94 -16.68 -16.13
N LYS A 224 23.01 -17.13 -16.74
CA LYS A 224 23.49 -18.53 -16.65
C LYS A 224 23.73 -19.01 -15.21
N TYR A 225 24.20 -18.12 -14.36
CA TYR A 225 24.54 -18.42 -12.96
C TYR A 225 23.51 -17.91 -11.96
N GLN A 226 22.41 -17.30 -12.45
CA GLN A 226 21.37 -16.67 -11.62
C GLN A 226 21.96 -15.69 -10.58
N LEU A 227 22.89 -14.87 -11.04
CA LEU A 227 23.55 -13.83 -10.24
C LEU A 227 23.30 -12.42 -10.78
N THR A 228 22.70 -12.31 -11.98
CA THR A 228 22.40 -11.01 -12.59
C THR A 228 21.06 -10.53 -12.06
N GLU A 229 21.07 -9.44 -11.35
CA GLU A 229 19.89 -8.81 -10.79
C GLU A 229 18.91 -8.38 -11.89
N THR A 230 17.65 -8.70 -11.72
CA THR A 230 16.56 -8.28 -12.59
C THR A 230 15.89 -7.05 -11.99
N GLN A 231 16.03 -5.90 -12.64
CA GLN A 231 15.58 -4.62 -12.08
C GLN A 231 14.11 -4.27 -12.40
N THR A 232 13.39 -5.19 -13.02
CA THR A 232 11.97 -5.02 -13.36
C THR A 232 11.21 -6.29 -13.02
N MET A 233 10.16 -6.17 -12.27
CA MET A 233 9.20 -7.25 -12.10
C MET A 233 8.40 -7.39 -13.41
N VAL A 234 8.34 -8.59 -13.95
CA VAL A 234 7.48 -8.96 -15.07
C VAL A 234 6.72 -10.23 -14.72
N ALA A 235 5.41 -10.14 -14.70
CA ALA A 235 4.55 -11.27 -14.37
C ALA A 235 3.33 -11.37 -15.31
N LYS A 236 2.93 -12.57 -15.64
CA LYS A 236 1.68 -12.82 -16.40
C LYS A 236 0.48 -12.42 -15.56
N LEU A 237 -0.52 -11.85 -16.21
CA LEU A 237 -1.79 -11.59 -15.55
C LEU A 237 -2.41 -12.92 -15.08
N PRO A 238 -2.88 -13.01 -13.84
CA PRO A 238 -3.58 -14.19 -13.37
C PRO A 238 -4.94 -14.31 -14.06
N VAL A 239 -5.18 -15.44 -14.70
CA VAL A 239 -6.46 -15.77 -15.33
C VAL A 239 -7.08 -16.99 -14.66
N LEU A 240 -8.41 -17.01 -14.52
CA LEU A 240 -9.12 -18.12 -13.88
C LEU A 240 -9.12 -19.36 -14.75
N LYS A 241 -9.17 -19.19 -16.07
CA LYS A 241 -9.19 -20.28 -17.07
C LYS A 241 -8.33 -19.90 -18.27
N GLY A 242 -7.69 -20.90 -18.87
CA GLY A 242 -6.86 -20.72 -20.06
C GLY A 242 -5.46 -20.21 -19.74
N LYS A 243 -4.83 -19.61 -20.76
CA LYS A 243 -3.47 -19.05 -20.70
C LYS A 243 -3.50 -17.62 -21.23
N THR A 244 -2.56 -16.81 -20.79
CA THR A 244 -2.37 -15.45 -21.30
C THR A 244 -0.88 -15.18 -21.52
N ASP A 245 -0.57 -14.37 -22.52
CA ASP A 245 0.75 -13.80 -22.75
C ASP A 245 0.79 -12.31 -22.34
N THR A 246 -0.35 -11.77 -21.87
CA THR A 246 -0.36 -10.42 -21.30
C THR A 246 0.37 -10.40 -19.97
N VAL A 247 1.27 -9.43 -19.83
CA VAL A 247 2.07 -9.25 -18.63
C VAL A 247 1.81 -7.88 -18.00
N THR A 248 2.04 -7.81 -16.71
CA THR A 248 2.25 -6.56 -15.98
C THR A 248 3.73 -6.40 -15.72
N MET A 249 4.19 -5.14 -15.73
CA MET A 249 5.56 -4.77 -15.43
C MET A 249 5.59 -3.72 -14.34
N MET A 250 6.55 -3.82 -13.42
CA MET A 250 6.73 -2.86 -12.35
C MET A 250 8.23 -2.64 -12.10
N SER A 251 8.62 -1.40 -11.94
CA SER A 251 9.98 -1.02 -11.55
C SER A 251 9.93 0.16 -10.59
N TYR A 252 11.04 0.48 -10.00
CA TYR A 252 11.20 1.68 -9.19
C TYR A 252 12.48 2.43 -9.59
N GLY A 253 12.53 3.70 -9.22
CA GLY A 253 13.73 4.52 -9.34
C GLY A 253 13.92 5.34 -8.07
N TYR A 254 15.11 5.28 -7.51
CA TYR A 254 15.54 6.08 -6.38
C TYR A 254 17.05 6.00 -6.25
N ASP A 255 17.69 7.14 -6.02
CA ASP A 255 19.11 7.25 -5.71
C ASP A 255 19.27 8.14 -4.48
N PRO A 256 19.66 7.57 -3.31
CA PRO A 256 19.75 8.32 -2.06
C PRO A 256 20.84 9.40 -2.08
N TYR A 257 21.93 9.17 -2.78
CA TYR A 257 23.04 10.14 -2.86
C TYR A 257 22.68 11.33 -3.74
N LEU A 258 22.05 11.05 -4.89
CA LEU A 258 21.58 12.09 -5.80
C LEU A 258 20.46 12.91 -5.16
N SER A 259 19.53 12.25 -4.47
CA SER A 259 18.42 12.90 -3.78
C SER A 259 18.88 13.74 -2.59
N SER A 260 19.91 13.30 -1.86
CA SER A 260 20.51 14.07 -0.77
C SER A 260 21.28 15.30 -1.27
N TRP A 261 21.93 15.19 -2.44
CA TRP A 261 22.60 16.34 -3.05
C TRP A 261 21.59 17.34 -3.61
N SER A 262 20.57 16.87 -4.29
CA SER A 262 19.53 17.71 -4.89
C SER A 262 18.23 16.92 -5.04
N PRO A 263 17.20 17.22 -4.24
CA PRO A 263 15.86 16.59 -4.36
C PRO A 263 15.27 16.73 -5.77
N TYR A 264 15.47 17.87 -6.42
CA TYR A 264 15.02 18.09 -7.80
C TYR A 264 15.65 17.10 -8.78
N HIS A 265 16.99 17.01 -8.80
CA HIS A 265 17.69 16.07 -9.69
C HIS A 265 17.42 14.62 -9.29
N GLY A 266 17.35 14.32 -7.99
CA GLY A 266 16.98 13.01 -7.48
C GLY A 266 15.63 12.55 -8.01
N SER A 267 14.62 13.41 -7.98
CA SER A 267 13.27 13.11 -8.50
C SER A 267 13.28 12.89 -10.02
N VAL A 268 13.97 13.74 -10.78
CA VAL A 268 14.10 13.59 -12.25
C VAL A 268 14.72 12.24 -12.60
N TYR A 269 15.85 11.90 -11.96
CA TYR A 269 16.55 10.65 -12.23
C TYR A 269 15.81 9.42 -11.70
N ALA A 270 15.03 9.55 -10.63
CA ALA A 270 14.16 8.48 -10.16
C ALA A 270 13.11 8.10 -11.21
N VAL A 271 12.43 9.10 -11.80
CA VAL A 271 11.50 8.87 -12.90
C VAL A 271 12.21 8.27 -14.12
N LEU A 272 13.31 8.86 -14.54
CA LEU A 272 14.07 8.39 -15.71
C LEU A 272 14.56 6.95 -15.53
N SER A 273 15.09 6.62 -14.37
CA SER A 273 15.57 5.26 -14.05
C SER A 273 14.44 4.23 -14.08
N SER A 274 13.28 4.55 -13.47
CA SER A 274 12.15 3.63 -13.49
C SER A 274 11.59 3.41 -14.89
N VAL A 275 11.49 4.46 -15.70
CA VAL A 275 11.08 4.35 -17.12
C VAL A 275 12.08 3.52 -17.93
N ALA A 276 13.36 3.78 -17.78
CA ALA A 276 14.43 3.06 -18.51
C ALA A 276 14.38 1.55 -18.22
N LYS A 277 14.15 1.16 -16.98
CA LYS A 277 14.01 -0.25 -16.59
C LYS A 277 12.82 -0.93 -17.27
N ILE A 278 11.66 -0.28 -17.34
CA ILE A 278 10.46 -0.80 -18.04
C ILE A 278 10.75 -0.94 -19.55
N VAL A 279 11.36 0.07 -20.16
CA VAL A 279 11.70 0.06 -21.60
C VAL A 279 12.72 -1.04 -21.91
N ALA A 280 13.75 -1.20 -21.08
CA ALA A 280 14.73 -2.27 -21.21
C ALA A 280 14.12 -3.67 -21.11
N SER A 281 12.97 -3.80 -20.43
CA SER A 281 12.20 -5.04 -20.32
C SER A 281 11.17 -5.23 -21.44
N GLY A 282 11.13 -4.33 -22.43
CA GLY A 282 10.21 -4.38 -23.59
C GLY A 282 8.88 -3.63 -23.40
N GLY A 283 8.74 -2.84 -22.34
CA GLY A 283 7.56 -2.04 -22.09
C GLY A 283 7.50 -0.75 -22.93
N ASP A 284 6.29 -0.29 -23.23
CA ASP A 284 6.05 0.98 -23.92
C ASP A 284 5.96 2.11 -22.89
N PHE A 285 6.94 3.03 -22.92
CA PHE A 285 7.00 4.16 -21.99
C PHE A 285 5.73 5.04 -21.99
N ARG A 286 5.01 5.12 -23.11
CA ARG A 286 3.77 5.91 -23.23
C ARG A 286 2.60 5.34 -22.43
N LYS A 287 2.70 4.08 -22.02
CA LYS A 287 1.67 3.35 -21.25
C LYS A 287 1.97 3.26 -19.77
N ILE A 288 3.11 3.77 -19.33
CA ILE A 288 3.49 3.75 -17.93
C ILE A 288 2.53 4.62 -17.10
N ARG A 289 2.23 4.15 -15.91
CA ARG A 289 1.56 4.91 -14.84
C ARG A 289 2.49 4.94 -13.64
N PHE A 290 2.49 6.07 -12.93
CA PHE A 290 3.37 6.28 -11.80
C PHE A 290 2.59 6.29 -10.50
N THR A 291 3.22 5.74 -9.47
CA THR A 291 2.89 5.99 -8.07
C THR A 291 4.13 6.62 -7.46
N PHE A 292 3.96 7.73 -6.78
CA PHE A 292 5.04 8.42 -6.09
C PHE A 292 4.92 8.18 -4.60
N GLN A 293 6.07 8.05 -3.97
CA GLN A 293 6.19 8.14 -2.53
C GLN A 293 7.05 9.35 -2.22
N GLU A 294 6.52 10.23 -1.41
CA GLU A 294 7.16 11.47 -0.98
C GLU A 294 7.65 11.30 0.46
N TYR A 295 8.82 11.88 0.76
CA TYR A 295 9.46 11.84 2.07
C TYR A 295 9.72 13.25 2.59
#